data_e6558ba0ee4e31decd45eb2aaa8014a6
#
_entry.id   e6558ba0ee4e31decd45eb2aaa8014a6
#
_cell.length_a   1.000
_cell.length_b   1.000
_cell.length_c   1.000
_cell.angle_alpha   90.00
_cell.angle_beta   90.00
_cell.angle_gamma   90.00
#
_symmetry.space_group_name_H-M   'P 1'
#
loop_
_entity.id
_entity.type
_entity.pdbx_description
1 polymer ?
#
loop_
_entity_poly.entity_id
_entity_poly.type
_entity_poly.pdbx_seq_one_letter_code
_entity_poly.pdbx_strand_id
1 'polypeptide(L)'
;MLRSHGRGKTDEVEGHPSAAKIRRSDQGIAPYALHPAGKALVESPAPAWYTLAIHFRERKTAMPAPNKYRKTLLACYLGFVTQAITANFAPLLFLTFKSSYALTLEQISAIPLVFFFTQLLTDLAAARFVDRIGYRRCVVASQLLSALGLMLLALLPELLPAPLTGILIAVILYAVGSGLVEVLISPIVEACPFPNKEGMMSLLHSFYCWGSVGVILGSTLFFVLFGLARWRILALLWAALPFVNAFNFLRCPIERLVDEGESMGIAELFRSPLFWLLALLMVCSGASEISMSQWASAFTESALGVSKTVGDLAGPCLFAVLMGLTRVFYSKNSVKLDLTRLMPACALLCIGCYLLASLAPWPILGLTGCALCGVSVGVMWPGTLSISAQRCPRGGTAMFALLALGGDLGGSLGPALVGAVSGAAGGSLKPGLLAAAVFPVLLIVGLHLLKRSARP
;
A
#
# COMPACT_ATOMS: atom_id res chain seq x y z
N MET A 1 -53.23 -58.72 -4.67
CA MET A 1 -54.48 -58.76 -5.48
C MET A 1 -54.28 -57.72 -6.56
N LEU A 2 -54.00 -58.23 -7.73
CA LEU A 2 -54.85 -58.31 -8.90
C LEU A 2 -55.09 -57.01 -9.62
N ARG A 3 -54.39 -56.91 -10.78
CA ARG A 3 -54.92 -56.88 -12.15
C ARG A 3 -55.48 -55.50 -12.59
N SER A 4 -55.34 -55.03 -13.79
CA SER A 4 -54.81 -55.45 -15.11
C SER A 4 -55.30 -54.44 -16.15
N HIS A 5 -54.55 -54.33 -17.26
CA HIS A 5 -55.02 -54.08 -18.64
C HIS A 5 -55.71 -52.72 -18.95
N GLY A 6 -55.33 -52.07 -20.01
CA GLY A 6 -55.28 -52.38 -21.41
C GLY A 6 -54.90 -51.19 -22.28
N ARG A 7 -54.11 -51.51 -23.22
CA ARG A 7 -54.19 -51.41 -24.68
C ARG A 7 -55.03 -50.26 -25.28
N GLY A 8 -54.33 -49.48 -26.13
CA GLY A 8 -54.85 -49.34 -27.47
C GLY A 8 -54.50 -48.08 -28.20
N LYS A 9 -53.72 -48.28 -29.28
CA LYS A 9 -53.72 -47.66 -30.61
C LYS A 9 -53.28 -46.23 -30.81
N THR A 10 -52.14 -46.07 -31.45
CA THR A 10 -51.87 -45.56 -32.83
C THR A 10 -52.71 -44.39 -33.27
N ASP A 11 -52.07 -43.29 -33.56
CA ASP A 11 -52.08 -42.68 -34.92
C ASP A 11 -50.92 -41.71 -35.09
N GLU A 12 -50.32 -41.83 -36.27
CA GLU A 12 -49.30 -40.96 -36.88
C GLU A 12 -49.81 -39.55 -37.06
N VAL A 13 -48.92 -38.56 -37.01
CA VAL A 13 -48.75 -37.52 -38.02
C VAL A 13 -47.54 -36.61 -37.70
N GLU A 14 -46.59 -36.59 -38.66
CA GLU A 14 -45.72 -35.49 -39.14
C GLU A 14 -45.01 -34.54 -38.15
N GLY A 15 -43.72 -34.66 -37.98
CA GLY A 15 -42.60 -33.94 -38.58
C GLY A 15 -42.47 -32.47 -38.32
N HIS A 16 -41.72 -32.09 -37.28
CA HIS A 16 -40.94 -30.84 -37.33
C HIS A 16 -39.56 -31.04 -36.68
N PRO A 17 -38.48 -30.45 -37.23
CA PRO A 17 -37.11 -30.78 -36.84
C PRO A 17 -36.75 -30.14 -35.50
N SER A 18 -36.17 -30.96 -34.65
CA SER A 18 -35.59 -30.68 -33.35
C SER A 18 -34.53 -29.58 -33.44
N ALA A 19 -34.72 -28.52 -32.62
CA ALA A 19 -33.74 -27.48 -32.37
C ALA A 19 -32.50 -28.07 -31.71
N ALA A 20 -31.36 -28.04 -32.41
CA ALA A 20 -30.06 -28.38 -31.89
C ALA A 20 -29.68 -27.47 -30.72
N LYS A 21 -29.49 -28.01 -29.54
CA LYS A 21 -28.88 -27.35 -28.38
C LYS A 21 -27.44 -26.97 -28.72
N ILE A 22 -27.18 -25.71 -28.95
CA ILE A 22 -25.84 -25.15 -29.06
C ILE A 22 -25.24 -25.12 -27.64
N ARG A 23 -24.30 -26.00 -27.35
CA ARG A 23 -23.38 -25.90 -26.23
C ARG A 23 -22.44 -24.71 -26.50
N ARG A 24 -22.50 -23.65 -25.73
CA ARG A 24 -21.46 -22.62 -25.69
C ARG A 24 -20.21 -23.25 -25.06
N SER A 25 -19.13 -23.32 -25.81
CA SER A 25 -17.78 -23.49 -25.31
C SER A 25 -17.14 -22.10 -25.28
N ASP A 26 -16.69 -21.67 -24.10
CA ASP A 26 -16.02 -20.39 -23.88
C ASP A 26 -14.53 -20.44 -24.29
N GLN A 27 -14.27 -20.71 -25.56
CA GLN A 27 -12.97 -20.45 -26.16
C GLN A 27 -13.21 -19.88 -27.55
N GLY A 28 -12.71 -18.66 -27.74
CA GLY A 28 -12.88 -17.90 -28.97
C GLY A 28 -12.26 -18.61 -30.19
N ILE A 29 -13.13 -19.24 -30.96
CA ILE A 29 -12.78 -19.78 -32.27
C ILE A 29 -13.57 -18.99 -33.31
N ALA A 30 -12.86 -18.43 -34.26
CA ALA A 30 -13.45 -17.75 -35.42
C ALA A 30 -14.35 -18.70 -36.21
N PRO A 31 -15.44 -18.22 -36.85
CA PRO A 31 -16.34 -19.05 -37.63
C PRO A 31 -15.66 -19.54 -38.90
N TYR A 32 -15.47 -20.84 -38.99
CA TYR A 32 -15.07 -21.51 -40.24
C TYR A 32 -16.28 -21.61 -41.19
N ALA A 33 -16.17 -21.01 -42.38
CA ALA A 33 -17.09 -21.28 -43.46
C ALA A 33 -16.60 -22.56 -44.22
N LEU A 34 -17.38 -23.62 -44.16
CA LEU A 34 -17.12 -24.84 -44.94
C LEU A 34 -17.72 -24.65 -46.37
N HIS A 35 -16.88 -24.79 -47.36
CA HIS A 35 -17.33 -24.91 -48.77
C HIS A 35 -17.72 -26.35 -49.06
N PRO A 36 -18.75 -26.65 -49.87
CA PRO A 36 -19.26 -28.01 -50.11
C PRO A 36 -18.29 -28.97 -50.83
N ALA A 37 -17.07 -28.57 -51.10
CA ALA A 37 -16.10 -29.37 -51.86
C ALA A 37 -14.88 -29.84 -51.04
N GLY A 38 -14.89 -29.77 -49.70
CA GLY A 38 -13.90 -30.47 -48.86
C GLY A 38 -12.43 -30.03 -48.98
N LYS A 39 -12.12 -28.82 -49.51
CA LYS A 39 -10.75 -28.32 -49.57
C LYS A 39 -10.56 -27.21 -48.52
N ALA A 40 -9.56 -27.38 -47.66
CA ALA A 40 -9.15 -26.33 -46.69
C ALA A 40 -8.71 -25.09 -47.46
N LEU A 41 -9.36 -23.97 -47.18
CA LEU A 41 -8.92 -22.65 -47.65
C LEU A 41 -7.75 -22.14 -46.77
N VAL A 42 -6.68 -21.76 -47.46
CA VAL A 42 -5.51 -21.07 -46.90
C VAL A 42 -6.00 -19.81 -46.18
N GLU A 43 -5.58 -19.60 -44.95
CA GLU A 43 -5.88 -18.45 -44.13
C GLU A 43 -5.48 -17.17 -44.89
N SER A 44 -6.46 -16.40 -45.31
CA SER A 44 -6.26 -15.01 -45.69
C SER A 44 -6.12 -14.20 -44.41
N PRO A 45 -5.07 -13.36 -44.23
CA PRO A 45 -4.96 -12.52 -43.07
C PRO A 45 -6.20 -11.63 -42.96
N ALA A 46 -6.78 -11.60 -41.76
CA ALA A 46 -7.97 -10.81 -41.46
C ALA A 46 -7.73 -9.37 -41.96
N PRO A 47 -8.69 -8.74 -42.69
CA PRO A 47 -8.47 -7.44 -43.23
C PRO A 47 -8.15 -6.42 -42.14
N ALA A 48 -7.23 -5.50 -42.42
CA ALA A 48 -6.72 -4.52 -41.45
C ALA A 48 -7.81 -3.76 -40.66
N TRP A 49 -8.98 -3.55 -41.28
CA TRP A 49 -10.14 -2.94 -40.63
C TRP A 49 -10.75 -3.87 -39.55
N TYR A 50 -10.65 -5.19 -39.67
CA TYR A 50 -11.15 -6.12 -38.68
C TYR A 50 -10.24 -6.14 -37.44
N THR A 51 -8.93 -6.09 -37.65
CA THR A 51 -7.94 -5.94 -36.55
C THR A 51 -8.08 -4.56 -35.89
N LEU A 52 -8.34 -3.52 -36.71
CA LEU A 52 -8.65 -2.17 -36.20
C LEU A 52 -9.98 -2.15 -35.41
N ALA A 53 -11.01 -2.83 -35.92
CA ALA A 53 -12.31 -2.93 -35.26
C ALA A 53 -12.24 -3.70 -33.93
N ILE A 54 -11.43 -4.75 -33.83
CA ILE A 54 -11.14 -5.44 -32.55
C ILE A 54 -10.40 -4.50 -31.62
N HIS A 55 -9.37 -3.79 -32.07
CA HIS A 55 -8.63 -2.79 -31.28
C HIS A 55 -9.52 -1.60 -30.87
N PHE A 56 -10.43 -1.15 -31.71
CA PHE A 56 -11.44 -0.12 -31.36
C PHE A 56 -12.51 -0.67 -30.41
N ARG A 57 -12.89 -1.93 -30.54
CA ARG A 57 -13.84 -2.60 -29.63
C ARG A 57 -13.21 -2.85 -28.28
N GLU A 58 -11.95 -3.25 -28.20
CA GLU A 58 -11.18 -3.37 -26.96
C GLU A 58 -10.93 -2.00 -26.31
N ARG A 59 -10.69 -0.92 -27.08
CA ARG A 59 -10.64 0.43 -26.52
C ARG A 59 -12.00 0.97 -26.05
N LYS A 60 -13.12 0.54 -26.64
CA LYS A 60 -14.47 0.91 -26.16
C LYS A 60 -14.94 0.05 -24.97
N THR A 61 -14.37 -1.11 -24.75
CA THR A 61 -14.63 -1.95 -23.59
C THR A 61 -13.72 -1.66 -22.38
N ALA A 62 -12.85 -0.62 -22.45
CA ALA A 62 -12.34 0.03 -21.24
C ALA A 62 -13.53 0.75 -20.57
N MET A 63 -14.41 -0.04 -19.96
CA MET A 63 -15.52 0.47 -19.16
C MET A 63 -14.92 1.38 -18.09
N PRO A 64 -15.44 2.61 -17.92
CA PRO A 64 -15.12 3.41 -16.75
C PRO A 64 -15.38 2.52 -15.54
N ALA A 65 -14.45 2.52 -14.57
CA ALA A 65 -14.62 1.74 -13.33
C ALA A 65 -16.07 1.87 -12.88
N PRO A 66 -16.80 0.75 -12.69
CA PRO A 66 -18.23 0.83 -12.42
C PRO A 66 -18.42 1.80 -11.26
N ASN A 67 -19.36 2.72 -11.34
CA ASN A 67 -19.67 3.72 -10.30
C ASN A 67 -19.84 3.07 -8.92
N LYS A 68 -20.12 1.78 -8.90
CA LYS A 68 -20.16 0.86 -7.77
C LYS A 68 -18.92 0.93 -6.87
N TYR A 69 -17.69 0.89 -7.44
CA TYR A 69 -16.44 0.81 -6.65
C TYR A 69 -15.83 2.18 -6.27
N ARG A 70 -16.40 3.29 -6.74
CA ARG A 70 -15.94 4.64 -6.32
C ARG A 70 -16.04 4.85 -4.81
N LYS A 71 -17.08 4.29 -4.17
CA LYS A 71 -17.24 4.34 -2.70
C LYS A 71 -16.17 3.52 -2.00
N THR A 72 -15.79 2.38 -2.55
CA THR A 72 -14.71 1.53 -2.03
C THR A 72 -13.37 2.26 -2.10
N LEU A 73 -13.06 2.89 -3.25
CA LEU A 73 -11.84 3.70 -3.38
C LEU A 73 -11.80 4.85 -2.38
N LEU A 74 -12.90 5.60 -2.24
CA LEU A 74 -12.95 6.69 -1.27
C LEU A 74 -12.71 6.18 0.15
N ALA A 75 -13.35 5.06 0.54
CA ALA A 75 -13.14 4.46 1.85
C ALA A 75 -11.67 4.02 2.03
N CYS A 76 -11.03 3.46 1.00
CA CYS A 76 -9.63 3.07 1.04
C CYS A 76 -8.69 4.29 1.13
N TYR A 77 -8.96 5.38 0.40
CA TYR A 77 -8.20 6.63 0.51
C TYR A 77 -8.27 7.22 1.92
N LEU A 78 -9.48 7.29 2.49
CA LEU A 78 -9.69 7.73 3.88
C LEU A 78 -9.06 6.76 4.88
N GLY A 79 -8.96 5.47 4.54
CA GLY A 79 -8.23 4.49 5.34
C GLY A 79 -6.75 4.83 5.46
N PHE A 80 -6.07 5.17 4.37
CA PHE A 80 -4.66 5.62 4.43
C PHE A 80 -4.49 6.99 5.10
N VAL A 81 -5.48 7.89 4.99
CA VAL A 81 -5.48 9.10 5.82
C VAL A 81 -5.61 8.76 7.30
N THR A 82 -6.44 7.76 7.65
CA THR A 82 -6.53 7.25 9.04
C THR A 82 -5.17 6.74 9.52
N GLN A 83 -4.47 5.93 8.70
CA GLN A 83 -3.13 5.44 9.04
C GLN A 83 -2.14 6.61 9.23
N ALA A 84 -2.20 7.62 8.38
CA ALA A 84 -1.38 8.81 8.53
C ALA A 84 -1.67 9.56 9.84
N ILE A 85 -2.92 9.65 10.28
CA ILE A 85 -3.31 10.25 11.56
C ILE A 85 -2.69 9.47 12.72
N THR A 86 -2.88 8.16 12.75
CA THR A 86 -2.40 7.29 13.85
C THR A 86 -0.88 7.27 13.95
N ALA A 87 -0.17 7.33 12.82
CA ALA A 87 1.29 7.33 12.78
C ALA A 87 1.92 8.69 13.13
N ASN A 88 1.27 9.82 12.78
CA ASN A 88 1.91 11.13 12.86
C ASN A 88 1.38 12.04 14.00
N PHE A 89 0.19 11.77 14.54
CA PHE A 89 -0.41 12.67 15.53
C PHE A 89 0.29 12.62 16.89
N ALA A 90 0.55 11.43 17.46
CA ALA A 90 1.22 11.33 18.76
C ALA A 90 2.64 11.93 18.77
N PRO A 91 3.48 11.78 17.72
CA PRO A 91 4.77 12.44 17.65
C PRO A 91 4.71 13.97 17.81
N LEU A 92 3.67 14.64 17.31
CA LEU A 92 3.49 16.07 17.48
C LEU A 92 3.26 16.49 18.96
N LEU A 93 2.85 15.52 19.78
CA LEU A 93 2.53 15.74 21.19
C LEU A 93 3.64 15.32 22.17
N PHE A 94 4.79 14.83 21.70
CA PHE A 94 5.84 14.32 22.57
C PHE A 94 6.32 15.32 23.60
N LEU A 95 6.57 16.58 23.21
CA LEU A 95 6.95 17.64 24.14
C LEU A 95 5.81 18.03 25.09
N THR A 96 4.57 17.92 24.62
CA THR A 96 3.38 18.14 25.45
C THR A 96 3.26 17.05 26.51
N PHE A 97 3.44 15.79 26.13
CA PHE A 97 3.45 14.67 27.08
C PHE A 97 4.58 14.80 28.10
N LYS A 98 5.78 15.21 27.63
CA LYS A 98 6.90 15.51 28.53
C LYS A 98 6.54 16.56 29.56
N SER A 99 5.99 17.68 29.14
CA SER A 99 5.70 18.83 30.05
C SER A 99 4.45 18.61 30.90
N SER A 100 3.36 18.04 30.34
CA SER A 100 2.10 17.88 31.05
C SER A 100 2.08 16.71 32.02
N TYR A 101 2.81 15.63 31.72
CA TYR A 101 2.83 14.41 32.53
C TYR A 101 4.18 14.10 33.15
N ALA A 102 5.13 15.03 33.09
CA ALA A 102 6.50 14.86 33.61
C ALA A 102 7.21 13.59 33.12
N LEU A 103 6.93 13.16 31.87
CA LEU A 103 7.53 11.97 31.29
C LEU A 103 8.99 12.21 30.89
N THR A 104 9.82 11.19 31.10
CA THR A 104 11.22 11.20 30.62
C THR A 104 11.27 11.01 29.10
N LEU A 105 12.37 11.38 28.46
CA LEU A 105 12.57 11.11 27.02
C LEU A 105 12.58 9.63 26.70
N GLU A 106 13.08 8.80 27.60
CA GLU A 106 13.07 7.35 27.48
C GLU A 106 11.63 6.80 27.45
N GLN A 107 10.78 7.28 28.36
CA GLN A 107 9.36 6.92 28.40
C GLN A 107 8.61 7.39 27.13
N ILE A 108 8.95 8.54 26.61
CA ILE A 108 8.36 9.06 25.36
C ILE A 108 8.81 8.20 24.17
N SER A 109 10.07 7.79 24.13
CA SER A 109 10.57 6.92 23.05
C SER A 109 9.93 5.54 23.01
N ALA A 110 9.34 5.07 24.13
CA ALA A 110 8.55 3.84 24.14
C ALA A 110 7.24 3.96 23.33
N ILE A 111 6.71 5.17 23.11
CA ILE A 111 5.45 5.37 22.39
C ILE A 111 5.58 4.89 20.93
N PRO A 112 6.50 5.41 20.10
CA PRO A 112 6.67 4.91 18.75
C PRO A 112 7.14 3.46 18.71
N LEU A 113 7.97 3.02 19.66
CA LEU A 113 8.40 1.63 19.73
C LEU A 113 7.21 0.67 19.89
N VAL A 114 6.30 0.96 20.83
CA VAL A 114 5.09 0.15 21.05
C VAL A 114 4.17 0.23 19.84
N PHE A 115 4.05 1.38 19.19
CA PHE A 115 3.26 1.54 17.96
C PHE A 115 3.74 0.58 16.86
N PHE A 116 5.00 0.69 16.44
CA PHE A 116 5.55 -0.13 15.36
C PHE A 116 5.62 -1.61 15.71
N PHE A 117 5.96 -1.96 16.95
CA PHE A 117 5.97 -3.34 17.38
C PHE A 117 4.55 -3.96 17.36
N THR A 118 3.54 -3.21 17.79
CA THR A 118 2.14 -3.65 17.70
C THR A 118 1.68 -3.79 16.26
N GLN A 119 2.06 -2.87 15.38
CA GLN A 119 1.74 -2.93 13.95
C GLN A 119 2.35 -4.20 13.32
N LEU A 120 3.63 -4.45 13.54
CA LEU A 120 4.34 -5.66 13.09
C LEU A 120 3.66 -6.97 13.54
N LEU A 121 3.25 -7.06 14.82
CA LEU A 121 2.51 -8.21 15.31
C LEU A 121 1.12 -8.34 14.67
N THR A 122 0.48 -7.21 14.39
CA THR A 122 -0.83 -7.16 13.72
C THR A 122 -0.74 -7.65 12.29
N ASP A 123 0.28 -7.25 11.54
CA ASP A 123 0.53 -7.67 10.16
C ASP A 123 0.75 -9.18 10.08
N LEU A 124 1.56 -9.71 11.00
CA LEU A 124 1.80 -11.15 11.12
C LEU A 124 0.50 -11.92 11.45
N ALA A 125 -0.30 -11.39 12.37
CA ALA A 125 -1.61 -11.97 12.71
C ALA A 125 -2.58 -11.87 11.53
N ALA A 126 -2.60 -10.74 10.83
CA ALA A 126 -3.45 -10.50 9.67
C ALA A 126 -3.17 -11.50 8.56
N ALA A 127 -1.91 -11.81 8.27
CA ALA A 127 -1.50 -12.81 7.30
C ALA A 127 -2.16 -14.19 7.51
N ARG A 128 -2.55 -14.50 8.75
CA ARG A 128 -3.15 -15.81 9.11
C ARG A 128 -4.67 -15.76 9.25
N PHE A 129 -5.23 -14.65 9.75
CA PHE A 129 -6.60 -14.61 10.23
C PHE A 129 -7.56 -13.81 9.34
N VAL A 130 -7.08 -12.86 8.53
CA VAL A 130 -7.94 -11.98 7.74
C VAL A 130 -8.84 -12.75 6.78
N ASP A 131 -8.32 -13.75 6.06
CA ASP A 131 -9.11 -14.52 5.09
C ASP A 131 -10.23 -15.33 5.78
N ARG A 132 -10.02 -15.78 7.05
CA ARG A 132 -11.01 -16.51 7.83
C ARG A 132 -12.11 -15.60 8.42
N ILE A 133 -11.71 -14.42 8.90
CA ILE A 133 -12.64 -13.44 9.52
C ILE A 133 -13.44 -12.71 8.43
N GLY A 134 -12.79 -12.42 7.30
CA GLY A 134 -13.32 -11.71 6.15
C GLY A 134 -12.94 -10.22 6.12
N TYR A 135 -12.61 -9.71 4.94
CA TYR A 135 -12.09 -8.36 4.70
C TYR A 135 -12.95 -7.26 5.31
N ARG A 136 -14.29 -7.33 5.10
CA ARG A 136 -15.21 -6.31 5.60
C ARG A 136 -15.15 -6.18 7.12
N ARG A 137 -15.18 -7.31 7.85
CA ARG A 137 -15.15 -7.28 9.32
C ARG A 137 -13.82 -6.70 9.81
N CYS A 138 -12.72 -7.12 9.21
CA CYS A 138 -11.39 -6.68 9.60
C CYS A 138 -11.17 -5.18 9.30
N VAL A 139 -11.56 -4.68 8.11
CA VAL A 139 -11.35 -3.27 7.78
C VAL A 139 -12.29 -2.34 8.53
N VAL A 140 -13.50 -2.77 8.89
CA VAL A 140 -14.38 -1.99 9.79
C VAL A 140 -13.80 -1.98 11.20
N ALA A 141 -13.34 -3.12 11.71
CA ALA A 141 -12.67 -3.20 13.01
C ALA A 141 -11.41 -2.30 13.05
N SER A 142 -10.62 -2.25 11.98
CA SER A 142 -9.44 -1.37 11.91
C SER A 142 -9.79 0.10 12.12
N GLN A 143 -10.85 0.57 11.45
CA GLN A 143 -11.30 1.95 11.57
C GLN A 143 -11.86 2.26 12.97
N LEU A 144 -12.64 1.33 13.54
CA LEU A 144 -13.20 1.49 14.90
C LEU A 144 -12.09 1.45 15.97
N LEU A 145 -11.10 0.58 15.84
CA LEU A 145 -9.96 0.51 16.75
C LEU A 145 -9.10 1.79 16.66
N SER A 146 -8.87 2.31 15.45
CA SER A 146 -8.17 3.58 15.26
C SER A 146 -8.93 4.74 15.90
N ALA A 147 -10.26 4.83 15.69
CA ALA A 147 -11.09 5.85 16.31
C ALA A 147 -11.09 5.73 17.84
N LEU A 148 -11.32 4.53 18.37
CA LEU A 148 -11.34 4.26 19.81
C LEU A 148 -9.97 4.58 20.44
N GLY A 149 -8.87 4.16 19.82
CA GLY A 149 -7.53 4.46 20.32
C GLY A 149 -7.25 5.97 20.38
N LEU A 150 -7.63 6.74 19.35
CA LEU A 150 -7.51 8.22 19.38
C LEU A 150 -8.39 8.86 20.44
N MET A 151 -9.61 8.36 20.64
CA MET A 151 -10.49 8.82 21.74
C MET A 151 -9.89 8.51 23.11
N LEU A 152 -9.37 7.31 23.30
CA LEU A 152 -8.75 6.90 24.54
C LEU A 152 -7.44 7.64 24.81
N LEU A 153 -6.70 8.03 23.76
CA LEU A 153 -5.52 8.91 23.90
C LEU A 153 -5.91 10.25 24.55
N ALA A 154 -7.08 10.80 24.22
CA ALA A 154 -7.57 12.03 24.83
C ALA A 154 -8.03 11.86 26.28
N LEU A 155 -8.43 10.66 26.70
CA LEU A 155 -9.11 10.40 27.98
C LEU A 155 -8.23 9.67 29.00
N LEU A 156 -7.57 8.55 28.62
CA LEU A 156 -6.91 7.66 29.54
C LEU A 156 -5.74 8.26 30.32
N PRO A 157 -4.90 9.17 29.73
CA PRO A 157 -3.81 9.78 30.47
C PRO A 157 -4.26 10.59 31.71
N GLU A 158 -5.51 11.05 31.73
CA GLU A 158 -6.10 11.77 32.85
C GLU A 158 -6.85 10.87 33.82
N LEU A 159 -7.37 9.73 33.33
CA LEU A 159 -8.19 8.84 34.14
C LEU A 159 -7.34 7.82 34.91
N LEU A 160 -6.15 7.50 34.42
CA LEU A 160 -5.29 6.50 35.04
C LEU A 160 -4.23 7.14 35.96
N PRO A 161 -3.88 6.48 37.07
CA PRO A 161 -2.83 6.99 37.97
C PRO A 161 -1.46 7.16 37.30
N ALA A 162 -1.20 6.37 36.25
CA ALA A 162 0.02 6.47 35.44
C ALA A 162 -0.33 6.92 34.01
N PRO A 163 -0.13 8.20 33.66
CA PRO A 163 -0.47 8.75 32.36
C PRO A 163 0.16 7.99 31.18
N LEU A 164 1.42 7.55 31.33
CA LEU A 164 2.10 6.76 30.29
C LEU A 164 1.35 5.46 29.97
N THR A 165 0.84 4.77 30.98
CA THR A 165 0.05 3.54 30.75
C THR A 165 -1.19 3.85 29.92
N GLY A 166 -1.88 4.96 30.21
CA GLY A 166 -3.02 5.40 29.42
C GLY A 166 -2.66 5.70 27.95
N ILE A 167 -1.54 6.39 27.74
CA ILE A 167 -1.01 6.65 26.40
C ILE A 167 -0.72 5.33 25.68
N LEU A 168 0.00 4.41 26.31
CA LEU A 168 0.40 3.14 25.66
C LEU A 168 -0.78 2.24 25.33
N ILE A 169 -1.81 2.15 26.18
CA ILE A 169 -3.05 1.42 25.88
C ILE A 169 -3.73 2.00 24.64
N ALA A 170 -3.86 3.33 24.59
CA ALA A 170 -4.44 4.02 23.44
C ALA A 170 -3.64 3.77 22.16
N VAL A 171 -2.30 3.84 22.26
CA VAL A 171 -1.36 3.57 21.17
C VAL A 171 -1.51 2.15 20.64
N ILE A 172 -1.55 1.13 21.51
CA ILE A 172 -1.75 -0.25 21.09
C ILE A 172 -3.04 -0.40 20.29
N LEU A 173 -4.15 0.19 20.76
CA LEU A 173 -5.43 0.06 20.07
C LEU A 173 -5.41 0.68 18.67
N TYR A 174 -4.93 1.92 18.53
CA TYR A 174 -4.88 2.50 17.20
C TYR A 174 -3.76 1.92 16.31
N ALA A 175 -2.70 1.34 16.89
CA ALA A 175 -1.66 0.64 16.15
C ALA A 175 -2.18 -0.67 15.54
N VAL A 176 -3.02 -1.44 16.27
CA VAL A 176 -3.74 -2.59 15.69
C VAL A 176 -4.64 -2.13 14.54
N GLY A 177 -5.36 -1.01 14.73
CA GLY A 177 -6.16 -0.43 13.66
C GLY A 177 -5.32 -0.06 12.44
N SER A 178 -4.16 0.56 12.64
CA SER A 178 -3.21 0.98 11.61
C SER A 178 -2.64 -0.21 10.81
N GLY A 179 -2.16 -1.25 11.47
CA GLY A 179 -1.64 -2.46 10.82
C GLY A 179 -2.73 -3.16 9.98
N LEU A 180 -3.94 -3.32 10.51
CA LEU A 180 -5.04 -3.88 9.72
C LEU A 180 -5.38 -3.03 8.48
N VAL A 181 -5.29 -1.70 8.55
CA VAL A 181 -5.44 -0.80 7.39
C VAL A 181 -4.38 -1.11 6.35
N GLU A 182 -3.14 -1.19 6.76
CA GLU A 182 -1.99 -1.41 5.88
C GLU A 182 -2.10 -2.71 5.10
N VAL A 183 -2.41 -3.80 5.79
CA VAL A 183 -2.54 -5.12 5.18
C VAL A 183 -3.75 -5.23 4.25
N LEU A 184 -4.88 -4.59 4.59
CA LEU A 184 -6.16 -4.84 3.92
C LEU A 184 -6.44 -3.91 2.74
N ILE A 185 -6.02 -2.66 2.80
CA ILE A 185 -6.48 -1.66 1.82
C ILE A 185 -5.90 -1.94 0.44
N SER A 186 -4.63 -2.32 0.35
CA SER A 186 -3.98 -2.66 -0.92
C SER A 186 -4.65 -3.85 -1.63
N PRO A 187 -4.89 -5.01 -0.99
CA PRO A 187 -5.61 -6.11 -1.63
C PRO A 187 -7.08 -5.78 -1.96
N ILE A 188 -7.77 -4.96 -1.16
CA ILE A 188 -9.15 -4.52 -1.49
C ILE A 188 -9.16 -3.72 -2.81
N VAL A 189 -8.20 -2.82 -3.01
CA VAL A 189 -8.10 -2.03 -4.25
C VAL A 189 -7.64 -2.89 -5.42
N GLU A 190 -6.71 -3.83 -5.19
CA GLU A 190 -6.24 -4.78 -6.20
C GLU A 190 -7.36 -5.72 -6.68
N ALA A 191 -8.27 -6.14 -5.79
CA ALA A 191 -9.43 -6.96 -6.14
C ALA A 191 -10.48 -6.20 -6.97
N CYS A 192 -10.51 -4.87 -6.91
CA CYS A 192 -11.46 -4.09 -7.69
C CYS A 192 -11.16 -4.19 -9.20
N PRO A 193 -12.17 -4.26 -10.07
CA PRO A 193 -12.00 -4.43 -11.51
C PRO A 193 -11.64 -3.11 -12.22
N PHE A 194 -10.52 -2.50 -11.81
CA PHE A 194 -10.00 -1.32 -12.47
C PHE A 194 -9.05 -1.68 -13.61
N PRO A 195 -9.12 -0.98 -14.75
CA PRO A 195 -8.26 -1.27 -15.90
C PRO A 195 -6.78 -0.92 -15.66
N ASN A 196 -6.51 0.03 -14.76
CA ASN A 196 -5.16 0.52 -14.43
C ASN A 196 -4.86 0.26 -12.95
N LYS A 197 -4.59 -0.98 -12.59
CA LYS A 197 -4.32 -1.39 -11.20
C LYS A 197 -3.06 -0.76 -10.62
N GLU A 198 -1.98 -0.71 -11.40
CA GLU A 198 -0.72 -0.08 -10.97
C GLU A 198 -0.89 1.40 -10.63
N GLY A 199 -1.59 2.14 -11.52
CA GLY A 199 -1.89 3.54 -11.28
C GLY A 199 -2.79 3.75 -10.07
N MET A 200 -3.78 2.89 -9.88
CA MET A 200 -4.67 2.94 -8.72
C MET A 200 -3.93 2.63 -7.42
N MET A 201 -3.02 1.66 -7.43
CA MET A 201 -2.18 1.34 -6.27
C MET A 201 -1.28 2.53 -5.90
N SER A 202 -0.62 3.15 -6.88
CA SER A 202 0.21 4.34 -6.64
C SER A 202 -0.59 5.53 -6.12
N LEU A 203 -1.78 5.78 -6.69
CA LEU A 203 -2.68 6.83 -6.22
C LEU A 203 -3.14 6.55 -4.78
N LEU A 204 -3.51 5.33 -4.48
CA LEU A 204 -3.93 4.89 -3.15
C LEU A 204 -2.86 5.24 -2.11
N HIS A 205 -1.62 4.82 -2.33
CA HIS A 205 -0.50 5.09 -1.42
C HIS A 205 -0.13 6.58 -1.34
N SER A 206 -0.49 7.42 -2.34
CA SER A 206 -0.29 8.86 -2.24
C SER A 206 -1.14 9.50 -1.14
N PHE A 207 -2.31 8.90 -0.80
CA PHE A 207 -3.17 9.41 0.26
C PHE A 207 -2.58 9.26 1.66
N TYR A 208 -1.66 8.33 1.89
CA TYR A 208 -0.86 8.31 3.11
C TYR A 208 0.04 9.56 3.19
N CYS A 209 0.73 9.92 2.11
CA CYS A 209 1.60 11.09 2.07
C CYS A 209 0.81 12.39 2.30
N TRP A 210 -0.29 12.57 1.57
CA TRP A 210 -1.16 13.73 1.73
C TRP A 210 -1.84 13.76 3.09
N GLY A 211 -2.19 12.59 3.62
CA GLY A 211 -2.70 12.44 4.98
C GLY A 211 -1.67 12.92 6.01
N SER A 212 -0.41 12.51 5.90
CA SER A 212 0.67 12.93 6.79
C SER A 212 0.88 14.45 6.75
N VAL A 213 0.97 15.02 5.55
CA VAL A 213 1.05 16.49 5.37
C VAL A 213 -0.16 17.17 5.99
N GLY A 214 -1.37 16.66 5.72
CA GLY A 214 -2.62 17.21 6.25
C GLY A 214 -2.71 17.17 7.77
N VAL A 215 -2.27 16.07 8.38
CA VAL A 215 -2.24 15.92 9.86
C VAL A 215 -1.25 16.90 10.49
N ILE A 216 -0.03 16.99 9.94
CA ILE A 216 1.00 17.89 10.47
C ILE A 216 0.53 19.36 10.35
N LEU A 217 0.15 19.79 9.15
CA LEU A 217 -0.27 21.17 8.93
C LEU A 217 -1.57 21.50 9.66
N GLY A 218 -2.57 20.61 9.61
CA GLY A 218 -3.85 20.82 10.30
C GLY A 218 -3.69 20.87 11.82
N SER A 219 -2.85 20.00 12.39
CA SER A 219 -2.57 20.03 13.83
C SER A 219 -1.79 21.27 14.23
N THR A 220 -0.77 21.66 13.46
CA THR A 220 -0.01 22.89 13.71
C THR A 220 -0.90 24.11 13.65
N LEU A 221 -1.76 24.23 12.64
CA LEU A 221 -2.72 25.32 12.51
C LEU A 221 -3.69 25.34 13.71
N PHE A 222 -4.22 24.19 14.11
CA PHE A 222 -5.07 24.10 15.29
C PHE A 222 -4.37 24.59 16.56
N PHE A 223 -3.12 24.19 16.76
CA PHE A 223 -2.35 24.61 17.93
C PHE A 223 -2.04 26.13 17.93
N VAL A 224 -1.79 26.69 16.76
CA VAL A 224 -1.59 28.13 16.60
C VAL A 224 -2.88 28.90 16.95
N LEU A 225 -4.04 28.44 16.48
CA LEU A 225 -5.32 29.12 16.66
C LEU A 225 -5.93 28.91 18.06
N PHE A 226 -5.82 27.73 18.62
CA PHE A 226 -6.54 27.30 19.82
C PHE A 226 -5.63 27.01 21.03
N GLY A 227 -4.32 26.95 20.80
CA GLY A 227 -3.33 26.63 21.82
C GLY A 227 -3.11 25.11 21.98
N LEU A 228 -1.89 24.78 22.37
CA LEU A 228 -1.44 23.37 22.52
C LEU A 228 -2.17 22.63 23.64
N ALA A 229 -2.63 23.34 24.69
CA ALA A 229 -3.39 22.72 25.78
C ALA A 229 -4.69 22.04 25.34
N ARG A 230 -5.25 22.41 24.17
CA ARG A 230 -6.47 21.82 23.60
C ARG A 230 -6.24 20.59 22.71
N TRP A 231 -5.04 19.99 22.75
CA TRP A 231 -4.68 18.85 21.94
C TRP A 231 -5.67 17.64 22.05
N ARG A 232 -6.33 17.49 23.21
CA ARG A 232 -7.34 16.44 23.41
C ARG A 232 -8.56 16.63 22.51
N ILE A 233 -9.02 17.88 22.34
CA ILE A 233 -10.11 18.20 21.42
C ILE A 233 -9.69 17.82 20.00
N LEU A 234 -8.46 18.12 19.61
CA LEU A 234 -7.94 17.75 18.31
C LEU A 234 -7.86 16.24 18.13
N ALA A 235 -7.47 15.47 19.17
CA ALA A 235 -7.49 14.02 19.15
C ALA A 235 -8.90 13.45 18.85
N LEU A 236 -9.93 14.02 19.48
CA LEU A 236 -11.33 13.66 19.23
C LEU A 236 -11.78 14.04 17.80
N LEU A 237 -11.34 15.19 17.28
CA LEU A 237 -11.62 15.59 15.90
C LEU A 237 -10.96 14.62 14.90
N TRP A 238 -9.70 14.25 15.15
CA TRP A 238 -9.03 13.23 14.31
C TRP A 238 -9.69 11.86 14.41
N ALA A 239 -10.24 11.47 15.58
CA ALA A 239 -10.97 10.22 15.76
C ALA A 239 -12.28 10.17 14.96
N ALA A 240 -12.89 11.31 14.64
CA ALA A 240 -14.12 11.37 13.86
C ALA A 240 -13.93 10.82 12.44
N LEU A 241 -12.76 11.02 11.81
CA LEU A 241 -12.50 10.55 10.45
C LEU A 241 -12.55 9.01 10.33
N PRO A 242 -11.78 8.22 11.09
CA PRO A 242 -11.90 6.75 11.05
C PRO A 242 -13.27 6.27 11.51
N PHE A 243 -13.89 6.92 12.49
CA PHE A 243 -15.24 6.55 12.92
C PHE A 243 -16.25 6.64 11.76
N VAL A 244 -16.28 7.76 11.04
CA VAL A 244 -17.15 7.93 9.86
C VAL A 244 -16.76 6.96 8.75
N ASN A 245 -15.46 6.73 8.55
CA ASN A 245 -14.99 5.84 7.49
C ASN A 245 -15.35 4.36 7.74
N ALA A 246 -15.54 3.95 9.00
CA ALA A 246 -16.07 2.63 9.32
C ALA A 246 -17.46 2.39 8.66
N PHE A 247 -18.32 3.41 8.65
CA PHE A 247 -19.63 3.34 7.97
C PHE A 247 -19.49 3.29 6.45
N ASN A 248 -18.46 3.95 5.87
CA ASN A 248 -18.19 3.81 4.44
C ASN A 248 -17.83 2.36 4.09
N PHE A 249 -16.97 1.70 4.89
CA PHE A 249 -16.59 0.30 4.69
C PHE A 249 -17.74 -0.68 4.93
N LEU A 250 -18.68 -0.36 5.81
CA LEU A 250 -19.89 -1.17 5.97
C LEU A 250 -20.76 -1.20 4.71
N ARG A 251 -20.78 -0.09 3.96
CA ARG A 251 -21.73 0.14 2.83
C ARG A 251 -21.12 -0.04 1.45
N CYS A 252 -19.78 0.03 1.31
CA CYS A 252 -19.12 -0.11 0.01
C CYS A 252 -18.99 -1.59 -0.39
N PRO A 253 -18.98 -1.93 -1.70
CA PRO A 253 -18.68 -3.28 -2.16
C PRO A 253 -17.20 -3.60 -1.89
N ILE A 254 -16.93 -4.75 -1.29
CA ILE A 254 -15.59 -5.27 -1.04
C ILE A 254 -15.55 -6.66 -1.66
N GLU A 255 -14.68 -6.82 -2.65
CA GLU A 255 -14.42 -8.10 -3.29
C GLU A 255 -13.19 -8.75 -2.63
N ARG A 256 -13.07 -10.06 -2.72
CA ARG A 256 -11.89 -10.80 -2.30
C ARG A 256 -10.86 -10.79 -3.43
N LEU A 257 -9.59 -10.73 -3.08
CA LEU A 257 -8.51 -10.77 -4.08
C LEU A 257 -8.40 -12.15 -4.73
N VAL A 258 -8.62 -13.21 -3.95
CA VAL A 258 -8.59 -14.61 -4.38
C VAL A 258 -9.78 -15.33 -3.75
N ASP A 259 -10.37 -16.29 -4.46
CA ASP A 259 -11.50 -17.09 -3.96
C ASP A 259 -11.09 -17.98 -2.78
N GLU A 260 -12.08 -18.37 -1.95
CA GLU A 260 -11.83 -19.22 -0.79
C GLU A 260 -11.21 -20.55 -1.20
N GLY A 261 -10.06 -20.89 -0.59
CA GLY A 261 -9.33 -22.12 -0.84
C GLY A 261 -8.35 -22.08 -2.01
N GLU A 262 -8.32 -21.01 -2.81
CA GLU A 262 -7.38 -20.85 -3.92
C GLU A 262 -6.14 -20.03 -3.58
N SER A 263 -6.14 -19.33 -2.44
CA SER A 263 -5.00 -18.53 -1.98
C SER A 263 -3.88 -19.41 -1.43
N MET A 264 -2.64 -19.01 -1.71
CA MET A 264 -1.46 -19.64 -1.14
C MET A 264 -1.42 -19.46 0.38
N GLY A 265 -1.17 -20.55 1.09
CA GLY A 265 -0.92 -20.47 2.54
C GLY A 265 0.47 -19.90 2.85
N ILE A 266 0.69 -19.41 4.09
CA ILE A 266 1.98 -18.85 4.55
C ILE A 266 3.14 -19.85 4.29
N ALA A 267 2.94 -21.14 4.58
CA ALA A 267 3.95 -22.16 4.37
C ALA A 267 4.29 -22.37 2.88
N GLU A 268 3.31 -22.24 1.99
CA GLU A 268 3.51 -22.32 0.54
C GLU A 268 4.27 -21.09 0.02
N LEU A 269 3.93 -19.89 0.52
CA LEU A 269 4.65 -18.65 0.22
C LEU A 269 6.12 -18.76 0.62
N PHE A 270 6.42 -19.22 1.83
CA PHE A 270 7.80 -19.36 2.31
C PHE A 270 8.62 -20.42 1.56
N ARG A 271 7.99 -21.39 0.92
CA ARG A 271 8.65 -22.37 0.03
C ARG A 271 8.94 -21.79 -1.36
N SER A 272 8.33 -20.67 -1.72
CA SER A 272 8.49 -20.05 -3.03
C SER A 272 9.74 -19.14 -3.07
N PRO A 273 10.75 -19.43 -3.91
CA PRO A 273 11.87 -18.51 -4.10
C PRO A 273 11.44 -17.13 -4.62
N LEU A 274 10.35 -17.11 -5.43
CA LEU A 274 9.77 -15.86 -5.92
C LEU A 274 9.29 -14.98 -4.78
N PHE A 275 8.63 -15.56 -3.76
CA PHE A 275 8.16 -14.79 -2.61
C PHE A 275 9.32 -14.11 -1.88
N TRP A 276 10.43 -14.80 -1.63
CA TRP A 276 11.60 -14.22 -0.95
C TRP A 276 12.24 -13.09 -1.76
N LEU A 277 12.21 -13.21 -3.09
CA LEU A 277 12.69 -12.13 -3.95
C LEU A 277 11.78 -10.90 -3.88
N LEU A 278 10.47 -11.10 -3.89
CA LEU A 278 9.49 -10.01 -3.72
C LEU A 278 9.59 -9.38 -2.32
N ALA A 279 9.77 -10.20 -1.27
CA ALA A 279 10.01 -9.73 0.09
C ALA A 279 11.30 -8.89 0.19
N LEU A 280 12.40 -9.33 -0.45
CA LEU A 280 13.64 -8.55 -0.52
C LEU A 280 13.40 -7.19 -1.20
N LEU A 281 12.66 -7.15 -2.30
CA LEU A 281 12.32 -5.88 -2.97
C LEU A 281 11.54 -4.96 -2.02
N MET A 282 10.65 -5.52 -1.22
CA MET A 282 9.85 -4.74 -0.28
C MET A 282 10.68 -4.22 0.89
N VAL A 283 11.54 -5.05 1.48
CA VAL A 283 12.53 -4.63 2.50
C VAL A 283 13.40 -3.48 1.97
N CYS A 284 13.92 -3.62 0.75
CA CYS A 284 14.75 -2.58 0.14
C CYS A 284 13.97 -1.30 -0.16
N SER A 285 12.69 -1.41 -0.56
CA SER A 285 11.83 -0.25 -0.79
C SER A 285 11.58 0.52 0.50
N GLY A 286 11.17 -0.17 1.57
CA GLY A 286 10.96 0.43 2.88
C GLY A 286 12.24 1.05 3.46
N ALA A 287 13.35 0.32 3.41
CA ALA A 287 14.64 0.82 3.89
C ALA A 287 15.10 2.07 3.13
N SER A 288 14.95 2.10 1.80
CA SER A 288 15.33 3.27 0.98
C SER A 288 14.48 4.50 1.27
N GLU A 289 13.19 4.33 1.55
CA GLU A 289 12.26 5.41 1.89
C GLU A 289 12.53 5.95 3.30
N ILE A 290 12.49 5.06 4.30
CA ILE A 290 12.48 5.44 5.70
C ILE A 290 13.86 5.90 6.19
N SER A 291 14.96 5.35 5.67
CA SER A 291 16.32 5.81 6.03
C SER A 291 16.51 7.30 5.74
N MET A 292 16.05 7.76 4.58
CA MET A 292 16.19 9.17 4.23
C MET A 292 15.17 10.02 5.00
N SER A 293 13.89 9.66 4.98
CA SER A 293 12.83 10.48 5.57
C SER A 293 12.99 10.67 7.07
N GLN A 294 13.42 9.65 7.79
CA GLN A 294 13.59 9.72 9.26
C GLN A 294 14.79 10.57 9.68
N TRP A 295 15.85 10.55 8.92
CA TRP A 295 17.05 11.34 9.22
C TRP A 295 17.07 12.72 8.53
N ALA A 296 16.11 13.01 7.64
CA ALA A 296 16.08 14.23 6.85
C ALA A 296 16.04 15.51 7.71
N SER A 297 15.27 15.54 8.79
CA SER A 297 15.20 16.67 9.72
C SER A 297 16.56 16.91 10.39
N ALA A 298 17.11 15.89 11.05
CA ALA A 298 18.40 15.99 11.74
C ALA A 298 19.54 16.34 10.76
N PHE A 299 19.51 15.80 9.56
CA PHE A 299 20.50 16.10 8.53
C PHE A 299 20.38 17.55 8.04
N THR A 300 19.17 18.03 7.80
CA THR A 300 18.92 19.42 7.37
C THR A 300 19.35 20.41 8.44
N GLU A 301 19.01 20.16 9.70
CA GLU A 301 19.39 20.98 10.84
C GLU A 301 20.93 21.02 10.97
N SER A 302 21.60 19.88 10.92
CA SER A 302 23.05 19.81 11.04
C SER A 302 23.81 20.36 9.83
N ALA A 303 23.25 20.25 8.62
CA ALA A 303 23.90 20.69 7.38
C ALA A 303 23.71 22.19 7.10
N LEU A 304 22.56 22.76 7.47
CA LEU A 304 22.19 24.15 7.19
C LEU A 304 22.28 25.05 8.41
N GLY A 305 22.44 24.49 9.62
CA GLY A 305 22.42 25.25 10.88
C GLY A 305 21.08 25.95 11.15
N VAL A 306 19.97 25.45 10.59
CA VAL A 306 18.63 26.02 10.76
C VAL A 306 17.95 25.45 12.00
N SER A 307 16.90 26.15 12.47
CA SER A 307 16.12 25.65 13.60
C SER A 307 15.45 24.31 13.29
N LYS A 308 15.19 23.50 14.30
CA LYS A 308 14.51 22.22 14.18
C LYS A 308 13.20 22.31 13.38
N THR A 309 12.39 23.36 13.63
CA THR A 309 11.12 23.59 12.91
C THR A 309 11.33 23.72 11.41
N VAL A 310 12.34 24.48 10.98
CA VAL A 310 12.69 24.64 9.57
C VAL A 310 13.25 23.33 9.02
N GLY A 311 14.05 22.62 9.82
CA GLY A 311 14.57 21.28 9.48
C GLY A 311 13.45 20.27 9.23
N ASP A 312 12.44 20.23 10.08
CA ASP A 312 11.26 19.36 9.97
C ASP A 312 10.43 19.67 8.70
N LEU A 313 10.25 20.96 8.37
CA LEU A 313 9.50 21.37 7.19
C LEU A 313 10.29 21.18 5.89
N ALA A 314 11.55 21.59 5.86
CA ALA A 314 12.39 21.52 4.65
C ALA A 314 12.91 20.09 4.36
N GLY A 315 13.12 19.26 5.38
CA GLY A 315 13.55 17.88 5.24
C GLY A 315 12.35 16.93 4.96
N PRO A 316 11.75 16.34 6.00
CA PRO A 316 10.76 15.30 5.83
C PRO A 316 9.46 15.78 5.18
N CYS A 317 9.02 17.04 5.39
CA CYS A 317 7.80 17.54 4.77
C CYS A 317 7.97 17.68 3.25
N LEU A 318 9.06 18.31 2.77
CA LEU A 318 9.32 18.44 1.33
C LEU A 318 9.54 17.08 0.67
N PHE A 319 10.23 16.15 1.34
CA PHE A 319 10.35 14.75 0.92
C PHE A 319 8.98 14.12 0.73
N ALA A 320 8.08 14.22 1.71
CA ALA A 320 6.73 13.64 1.65
C ALA A 320 5.87 14.25 0.55
N VAL A 321 5.95 15.58 0.34
CA VAL A 321 5.26 16.28 -0.74
C VAL A 321 5.72 15.75 -2.11
N LEU A 322 7.04 15.69 -2.33
CA LEU A 322 7.60 15.21 -3.60
C LEU A 322 7.27 13.73 -3.83
N MET A 323 7.29 12.91 -2.79
CA MET A 323 6.89 11.51 -2.85
C MET A 323 5.41 11.38 -3.24
N GLY A 324 4.53 12.15 -2.60
CA GLY A 324 3.10 12.17 -2.92
C GLY A 324 2.83 12.63 -4.36
N LEU A 325 3.51 13.69 -4.82
CA LEU A 325 3.42 14.17 -6.20
C LEU A 325 3.86 13.09 -7.20
N THR A 326 4.94 12.37 -6.91
CA THR A 326 5.44 11.28 -7.77
C THR A 326 4.43 10.15 -7.86
N ARG A 327 3.80 9.75 -6.74
CA ARG A 327 2.75 8.74 -6.71
C ARG A 327 1.54 9.15 -7.56
N VAL A 328 1.11 10.41 -7.47
CA VAL A 328 0.03 10.96 -8.30
C VAL A 328 0.43 11.03 -9.77
N PHE A 329 1.66 11.47 -10.06
CA PHE A 329 2.18 11.54 -11.44
C PHE A 329 2.22 10.15 -12.07
N TYR A 330 2.76 9.15 -11.37
CA TYR A 330 2.80 7.77 -11.86
C TYR A 330 1.37 7.23 -12.07
N SER A 331 0.46 7.45 -11.13
CA SER A 331 -0.94 7.03 -11.25
C SER A 331 -1.58 7.51 -12.57
N LYS A 332 -1.35 8.77 -12.95
CA LYS A 332 -1.91 9.36 -14.19
C LYS A 332 -1.23 8.85 -15.47
N ASN A 333 0.02 8.43 -15.38
CA ASN A 333 0.85 8.08 -16.53
C ASN A 333 1.23 6.59 -16.59
N SER A 334 0.73 5.75 -15.68
CA SER A 334 1.12 4.33 -15.55
C SER A 334 0.84 3.50 -16.81
N VAL A 335 -0.18 3.84 -17.59
CA VAL A 335 -0.44 3.19 -18.89
C VAL A 335 0.70 3.43 -19.90
N LYS A 336 1.44 4.54 -19.76
CA LYS A 336 2.56 4.91 -20.64
C LYS A 336 3.91 4.54 -20.08
N LEU A 337 4.00 4.40 -18.74
CA LEU A 337 5.24 4.16 -18.00
C LEU A 337 5.28 2.69 -17.58
N ASP A 338 6.13 1.92 -18.21
CA ASP A 338 6.38 0.53 -17.84
C ASP A 338 7.06 0.44 -16.46
N LEU A 339 6.36 -0.14 -15.51
CA LEU A 339 6.83 -0.29 -14.13
C LEU A 339 8.14 -1.08 -14.04
N THR A 340 8.33 -2.06 -14.93
CA THR A 340 9.54 -2.90 -14.96
C THR A 340 10.79 -2.13 -15.37
N ARG A 341 10.63 -1.00 -16.08
CA ARG A 341 11.71 -0.07 -16.46
C ARG A 341 11.82 1.09 -15.48
N LEU A 342 10.69 1.55 -14.95
CA LEU A 342 10.64 2.69 -14.05
C LEU A 342 11.28 2.38 -12.70
N MET A 343 11.02 1.21 -12.12
CA MET A 343 11.56 0.82 -10.82
C MET A 343 13.11 0.85 -10.76
N PRO A 344 13.85 0.26 -11.73
CA PRO A 344 15.31 0.40 -11.75
C PRO A 344 15.78 1.85 -11.93
N ALA A 345 15.08 2.66 -12.74
CA ALA A 345 15.41 4.08 -12.92
C ALA A 345 15.22 4.88 -11.62
N CYS A 346 14.13 4.63 -10.89
CA CYS A 346 13.88 5.18 -9.56
C CYS A 346 14.97 4.77 -8.57
N ALA A 347 15.40 3.51 -8.59
CA ALA A 347 16.45 3.02 -7.72
C ALA A 347 17.83 3.66 -8.04
N LEU A 348 18.15 3.87 -9.32
CA LEU A 348 19.34 4.61 -9.73
C LEU A 348 19.28 6.08 -9.28
N LEU A 349 18.14 6.74 -9.45
CA LEU A 349 17.94 8.10 -8.94
C LEU A 349 18.10 8.15 -7.41
N CYS A 350 17.58 7.15 -6.70
CA CYS A 350 17.70 7.03 -5.25
C CYS A 350 19.17 6.94 -4.81
N ILE A 351 19.97 6.10 -5.49
CA ILE A 351 21.42 6.04 -5.26
C ILE A 351 22.04 7.41 -5.46
N GLY A 352 21.71 8.09 -6.57
CA GLY A 352 22.19 9.46 -6.85
C GLY A 352 21.82 10.44 -5.74
N CYS A 353 20.60 10.36 -5.20
CA CYS A 353 20.14 11.19 -4.09
C CYS A 353 20.94 10.93 -2.80
N TYR A 354 21.19 9.66 -2.46
CA TYR A 354 22.00 9.28 -1.30
C TYR A 354 23.45 9.75 -1.46
N LEU A 355 24.03 9.60 -2.65
CA LEU A 355 25.39 10.11 -2.96
C LEU A 355 25.43 11.64 -2.86
N LEU A 356 24.41 12.33 -3.40
CA LEU A 356 24.33 13.79 -3.33
C LEU A 356 24.19 14.27 -1.88
N ALA A 357 23.31 13.64 -1.07
CA ALA A 357 23.17 13.97 0.34
C ALA A 357 24.46 13.75 1.15
N SER A 358 25.19 12.65 0.85
CA SER A 358 26.37 12.24 1.63
C SER A 358 27.67 12.95 1.22
N LEU A 359 27.89 13.14 -0.09
CA LEU A 359 29.17 13.57 -0.64
C LEU A 359 29.21 15.04 -1.05
N ALA A 360 28.04 15.69 -1.18
CA ALA A 360 28.02 17.08 -1.63
C ALA A 360 28.77 18.00 -0.66
N PRO A 361 29.60 18.92 -1.18
CA PRO A 361 30.34 19.88 -0.33
C PRO A 361 29.42 20.97 0.22
N TRP A 362 28.36 21.32 -0.50
CA TRP A 362 27.44 22.39 -0.12
C TRP A 362 26.17 21.86 0.53
N PRO A 363 25.76 22.43 1.70
CA PRO A 363 24.56 22.00 2.41
C PRO A 363 23.30 21.97 1.56
N ILE A 364 23.13 22.95 0.66
CA ILE A 364 21.96 23.05 -0.23
C ILE A 364 21.84 21.84 -1.18
N LEU A 365 22.97 21.29 -1.66
CA LEU A 365 22.95 20.10 -2.49
C LEU A 365 22.58 18.85 -1.68
N GLY A 366 23.04 18.78 -0.42
CA GLY A 366 22.63 17.71 0.49
C GLY A 366 21.11 17.75 0.74
N LEU A 367 20.53 18.91 0.98
CA LEU A 367 19.08 19.10 1.12
C LEU A 367 18.35 18.72 -0.18
N THR A 368 18.88 19.14 -1.34
CA THR A 368 18.32 18.76 -2.64
C THR A 368 18.30 17.24 -2.81
N GLY A 369 19.39 16.55 -2.41
CA GLY A 369 19.45 15.09 -2.39
C GLY A 369 18.36 14.45 -1.52
N CYS A 370 18.17 14.98 -0.30
CA CYS A 370 17.10 14.52 0.59
C CYS A 370 15.71 14.72 -0.05
N ALA A 371 15.42 15.90 -0.57
CA ALA A 371 14.13 16.22 -1.17
C ALA A 371 13.83 15.36 -2.41
N LEU A 372 14.78 15.27 -3.34
CA LEU A 372 14.66 14.47 -4.57
C LEU A 372 14.58 12.97 -4.28
N CYS A 373 15.11 12.51 -3.15
CA CYS A 373 14.94 11.12 -2.73
C CYS A 373 13.45 10.75 -2.60
N GLY A 374 12.58 11.67 -2.14
CA GLY A 374 11.14 11.50 -2.14
C GLY A 374 10.57 11.18 -3.53
N VAL A 375 11.08 11.84 -4.59
CA VAL A 375 10.71 11.51 -5.97
C VAL A 375 11.12 10.07 -6.31
N SER A 376 12.32 9.67 -5.94
CA SER A 376 12.89 8.38 -6.30
C SER A 376 12.18 7.20 -5.62
N VAL A 377 11.82 7.33 -4.34
CA VAL A 377 11.18 6.24 -3.57
C VAL A 377 9.67 6.18 -3.79
N GLY A 378 9.06 7.23 -4.33
CA GLY A 378 7.61 7.36 -4.46
C GLY A 378 6.92 6.18 -5.13
N VAL A 379 7.57 5.51 -6.09
CA VAL A 379 7.01 4.37 -6.82
C VAL A 379 7.47 3.02 -6.25
N MET A 380 8.51 2.98 -5.41
CA MET A 380 9.14 1.71 -5.02
C MET A 380 8.20 0.81 -4.22
N TRP A 381 7.56 1.34 -3.17
CA TRP A 381 6.62 0.58 -2.35
C TRP A 381 5.39 0.12 -3.14
N PRO A 382 4.56 1.02 -3.70
CA PRO A 382 3.37 0.62 -4.45
C PRO A 382 3.72 -0.19 -5.70
N GLY A 383 4.85 0.08 -6.33
CA GLY A 383 5.35 -0.67 -7.48
C GLY A 383 5.73 -2.10 -7.12
N THR A 384 6.37 -2.32 -5.97
CA THR A 384 6.68 -3.67 -5.49
C THR A 384 5.41 -4.48 -5.22
N LEU A 385 4.38 -3.87 -4.58
CA LEU A 385 3.09 -4.53 -4.39
C LEU A 385 2.41 -4.88 -5.72
N SER A 386 2.42 -3.96 -6.69
CA SER A 386 1.84 -4.19 -8.01
C SER A 386 2.56 -5.31 -8.77
N ILE A 387 3.90 -5.32 -8.75
CA ILE A 387 4.69 -6.41 -9.34
C ILE A 387 4.39 -7.74 -8.65
N SER A 388 4.25 -7.74 -7.32
CA SER A 388 3.96 -8.94 -6.54
C SER A 388 2.59 -9.52 -6.89
N ALA A 389 1.55 -8.67 -7.01
CA ALA A 389 0.22 -9.09 -7.42
C ALA A 389 0.22 -9.73 -8.82
N GLN A 390 0.98 -9.16 -9.76
CA GLN A 390 1.09 -9.67 -11.12
C GLN A 390 1.86 -11.00 -11.20
N ARG A 391 2.95 -11.13 -10.41
CA ARG A 391 3.85 -12.29 -10.46
C ARG A 391 3.36 -13.46 -9.62
N CYS A 392 2.58 -13.20 -8.59
CA CYS A 392 2.02 -14.19 -7.68
C CYS A 392 0.52 -13.95 -7.46
N PRO A 393 -0.33 -14.18 -8.50
CA PRO A 393 -1.77 -13.88 -8.44
C PRO A 393 -2.50 -14.64 -7.32
N ARG A 394 -2.01 -15.86 -6.97
CA ARG A 394 -2.56 -16.67 -5.88
C ARG A 394 -2.05 -16.27 -4.49
N GLY A 395 -1.15 -15.27 -4.40
CA GLY A 395 -0.55 -14.85 -3.13
C GLY A 395 -1.54 -14.36 -2.09
N GLY A 396 -2.68 -13.83 -2.54
CA GLY A 396 -3.78 -13.40 -1.65
C GLY A 396 -3.36 -12.39 -0.59
N THR A 397 -4.17 -12.27 0.45
CA THR A 397 -3.92 -11.33 1.57
C THR A 397 -2.67 -11.68 2.36
N ALA A 398 -2.36 -12.98 2.49
CA ALA A 398 -1.18 -13.42 3.22
C ALA A 398 0.12 -12.86 2.60
N MET A 399 0.21 -12.85 1.26
CA MET A 399 1.35 -12.25 0.58
C MET A 399 1.45 -10.74 0.84
N PHE A 400 0.34 -10.01 0.72
CA PHE A 400 0.35 -8.55 0.97
C PHE A 400 0.75 -8.23 2.40
N ALA A 401 0.24 -8.98 3.40
CA ALA A 401 0.59 -8.82 4.81
C ALA A 401 2.08 -9.09 5.08
N LEU A 402 2.61 -10.17 4.51
CA LEU A 402 4.03 -10.51 4.67
C LEU A 402 4.96 -9.54 3.90
N LEU A 403 4.49 -8.96 2.81
CA LEU A 403 5.23 -7.91 2.10
C LEU A 403 5.21 -6.60 2.91
N ALA A 404 4.07 -6.20 3.49
CA ALA A 404 3.99 -5.04 4.38
C ALA A 404 4.95 -5.21 5.57
N LEU A 405 4.92 -6.37 6.25
CA LEU A 405 5.89 -6.75 7.27
C LEU A 405 7.34 -6.63 6.80
N GLY A 406 7.63 -7.04 5.54
CA GLY A 406 8.95 -6.88 4.93
C GLY A 406 9.33 -5.41 4.75
N GLY A 407 8.38 -4.57 4.35
CA GLY A 407 8.56 -3.12 4.23
C GLY A 407 8.87 -2.45 5.57
N ASP A 408 8.13 -2.80 6.62
CA ASP A 408 8.35 -2.31 7.98
C ASP A 408 9.67 -2.77 8.57
N LEU A 409 10.07 -4.02 8.28
CA LEU A 409 11.40 -4.52 8.61
C LEU A 409 12.48 -3.66 7.93
N GLY A 410 12.31 -3.34 6.65
CA GLY A 410 13.18 -2.42 5.93
C GLY A 410 13.20 -1.03 6.54
N GLY A 411 12.02 -0.51 6.91
CA GLY A 411 11.82 0.76 7.61
C GLY A 411 12.50 0.82 8.97
N SER A 412 12.69 -0.32 9.63
CA SER A 412 13.44 -0.43 10.89
C SER A 412 14.94 -0.56 10.66
N LEU A 413 15.35 -1.45 9.75
CA LEU A 413 16.76 -1.75 9.48
C LEU A 413 17.48 -0.57 8.81
N GLY A 414 16.81 0.15 7.93
CA GLY A 414 17.39 1.28 7.20
C GLY A 414 17.89 2.39 8.12
N PRO A 415 17.03 3.02 8.91
CA PRO A 415 17.45 4.06 9.86
C PRO A 415 18.42 3.55 10.93
N ALA A 416 18.28 2.29 11.36
CA ALA A 416 19.23 1.68 12.31
C ALA A 416 20.65 1.61 11.72
N LEU A 417 20.79 1.21 10.45
CA LEU A 417 22.07 1.20 9.75
C LEU A 417 22.66 2.62 9.66
N VAL A 418 21.83 3.62 9.29
CA VAL A 418 22.26 5.03 9.26
C VAL A 418 22.75 5.46 10.63
N GLY A 419 22.00 5.19 11.68
CA GLY A 419 22.34 5.56 13.06
C GLY A 419 23.64 4.90 13.54
N ALA A 420 23.80 3.58 13.33
CA ALA A 420 24.96 2.82 13.73
C ALA A 420 26.24 3.31 13.05
N VAL A 421 26.19 3.48 11.71
CA VAL A 421 27.36 3.96 10.93
C VAL A 421 27.67 5.42 11.29
N SER A 422 26.67 6.27 11.49
CA SER A 422 26.88 7.66 11.91
C SER A 422 27.49 7.77 13.28
N GLY A 423 27.05 6.91 14.24
CA GLY A 423 27.63 6.84 15.58
C GLY A 423 29.12 6.42 15.54
N ALA A 424 29.45 5.40 14.77
CA ALA A 424 30.83 4.95 14.56
C ALA A 424 31.70 6.00 13.84
N ALA A 425 31.09 6.90 13.06
CA ALA A 425 31.77 7.99 12.34
C ALA A 425 31.78 9.32 13.12
N GLY A 426 31.72 9.29 14.45
CA GLY A 426 31.79 10.49 15.29
C GLY A 426 30.55 11.39 15.25
N GLY A 427 29.37 10.83 14.93
CA GLY A 427 28.10 11.53 14.90
C GLY A 427 27.74 12.21 13.57
N SER A 428 28.61 12.11 12.54
CA SER A 428 28.29 12.63 11.22
C SER A 428 27.26 11.74 10.50
N LEU A 429 26.17 12.34 10.02
CA LEU A 429 25.12 11.62 9.30
C LEU A 429 25.50 11.24 7.85
N LYS A 430 26.50 11.92 7.28
CA LYS A 430 26.94 11.68 5.89
C LYS A 430 27.36 10.23 5.63
N PRO A 431 28.27 9.58 6.44
CA PRO A 431 28.63 8.19 6.25
C PRO A 431 27.45 7.22 6.46
N GLY A 432 26.56 7.51 7.39
CA GLY A 432 25.36 6.72 7.63
C GLY A 432 24.42 6.72 6.42
N LEU A 433 24.12 7.90 5.87
CA LEU A 433 23.30 8.02 4.66
C LEU A 433 23.99 7.35 3.46
N LEU A 434 25.32 7.44 3.33
CA LEU A 434 26.06 6.74 2.29
C LEU A 434 25.91 5.22 2.41
N ALA A 435 25.99 4.68 3.62
CA ALA A 435 25.80 3.24 3.85
C ALA A 435 24.38 2.78 3.46
N ALA A 436 23.35 3.60 3.68
CA ALA A 436 21.98 3.27 3.30
C ALA A 436 21.76 3.18 1.78
N ALA A 437 22.68 3.70 0.96
CA ALA A 437 22.63 3.49 -0.50
C ALA A 437 22.73 2.00 -0.90
N VAL A 438 23.11 1.10 0.01
CA VAL A 438 23.08 -0.35 -0.22
C VAL A 438 21.67 -0.86 -0.55
N PHE A 439 20.62 -0.30 0.04
CA PHE A 439 19.26 -0.78 -0.18
C PHE A 439 18.75 -0.55 -1.61
N PRO A 440 18.83 0.63 -2.21
CA PRO A 440 18.45 0.79 -3.62
C PRO A 440 19.37 0.03 -4.58
N VAL A 441 20.64 -0.25 -4.23
CA VAL A 441 21.50 -1.16 -4.99
C VAL A 441 20.96 -2.58 -4.96
N LEU A 442 20.63 -3.11 -3.77
CA LEU A 442 20.02 -4.43 -3.62
C LEU A 442 18.65 -4.52 -4.33
N LEU A 443 17.88 -3.42 -4.34
CA LEU A 443 16.62 -3.35 -5.11
C LEU A 443 16.88 -3.59 -6.60
N ILE A 444 17.88 -2.95 -7.20
CA ILE A 444 18.25 -3.14 -8.61
C ILE A 444 18.66 -4.59 -8.87
N VAL A 445 19.48 -5.17 -8.01
CA VAL A 445 19.89 -6.58 -8.11
C VAL A 445 18.68 -7.49 -8.06
N GLY A 446 17.78 -7.28 -7.10
CA GLY A 446 16.53 -8.05 -6.96
C GLY A 446 15.63 -7.94 -8.19
N LEU A 447 15.44 -6.74 -8.74
CA LEU A 447 14.67 -6.53 -9.97
C LEU A 447 15.31 -7.23 -11.19
N HIS A 448 16.64 -7.25 -11.26
CA HIS A 448 17.36 -7.96 -12.32
C HIS A 448 17.16 -9.47 -12.21
N LEU A 449 17.25 -10.04 -11.01
CA LEU A 449 16.98 -11.46 -10.74
C LEU A 449 15.53 -11.82 -11.08
N LEU A 450 14.57 -10.95 -10.69
CA LEU A 450 13.16 -11.14 -11.01
C LEU A 450 12.91 -11.17 -12.53
N LYS A 451 13.61 -10.34 -13.29
CA LYS A 451 13.53 -10.34 -14.75
C LYS A 451 14.11 -11.62 -15.37
N ARG A 452 15.17 -12.19 -14.78
CA ARG A 452 15.76 -13.44 -15.24
C ARG A 452 14.88 -14.64 -14.95
N SER A 453 14.23 -14.70 -13.79
CA SER A 453 13.33 -15.80 -13.40
C SER A 453 12.05 -15.86 -14.26
N ALA A 454 11.77 -14.82 -15.04
CA ALA A 454 10.62 -14.75 -15.96
C ALA A 454 10.94 -15.17 -17.40
N ARG A 455 12.21 -15.52 -17.69
CA ARG A 455 12.57 -16.11 -18.99
C ARG A 455 12.35 -17.62 -18.89
N PRO A 456 11.58 -18.23 -19.82
CA PRO A 456 11.33 -19.67 -19.86
C PRO A 456 12.62 -20.46 -20.03
#